data_855dd924fae250474067a6a11b5105c7
#
_entry.id   855dd924fae250474067a6a11b5105c7
#
_cell.length_a   1.000
_cell.length_b   1.000
_cell.length_c   1.000
_cell.angle_alpha   90.00
_cell.angle_beta   90.00
_cell.angle_gamma   90.00
#
_symmetry.space_group_name_H-M   'P 1'
#
loop_
_entity.id
_entity.type
_entity.pdbx_description
1 polymer ?
#
loop_
_entity_poly.entity_id
_entity_poly.type
_entity_poly.pdbx_seq_one_letter_code
_entity_poly.pdbx_strand_id
1 'polypeptide(L)'
;MTLLSGEFWGRLSTRSSSQFVKRIAAKISKRLLLRRGIELEYSDNIGEGLVLAHAWGITVNSRAVLGKDCVLFKGCTIGSIRSGKREGWPRLGDRVVVGCNAFVCGGITIGDDVLIAANAFVDFDVPSNSIVIGNPGQIHHKENPCRDYVAQYNN
;
A
#
# COMPACT_ATOMS: atom_id res chain seq x y z
N MET A 1 15.48 6.45 -7.50
CA MET A 1 15.46 5.17 -6.72
C MET A 1 16.88 4.64 -6.61
N THR A 2 17.42 4.50 -5.42
CA THR A 2 18.84 4.12 -5.22
C THR A 2 18.99 2.59 -5.10
N LEU A 3 20.13 2.04 -5.57
CA LEU A 3 20.50 0.62 -5.43
C LEU A 3 20.45 0.09 -3.99
N LEU A 4 20.43 0.98 -2.99
CA LEU A 4 20.37 0.63 -1.57
C LEU A 4 18.95 0.56 -1.01
N SER A 5 17.91 0.86 -1.82
CA SER A 5 16.52 0.80 -1.35
C SER A 5 15.92 -0.60 -1.50
N GLY A 6 15.16 -1.03 -0.49
CA GLY A 6 14.42 -2.29 -0.55
C GLY A 6 13.39 -2.31 -1.69
N GLU A 7 12.87 -1.16 -2.07
CA GLU A 7 11.94 -0.96 -3.18
C GLU A 7 12.57 -1.26 -4.54
N PHE A 8 13.80 -0.80 -4.77
CA PHE A 8 14.53 -1.12 -6.00
C PHE A 8 14.66 -2.64 -6.18
N TRP A 9 15.13 -3.34 -5.15
CA TRP A 9 15.31 -4.78 -5.18
C TRP A 9 13.99 -5.54 -5.27
N GLY A 10 12.92 -5.02 -4.64
CA GLY A 10 11.58 -5.56 -4.76
C GLY A 10 11.07 -5.53 -6.20
N ARG A 11 11.18 -4.41 -6.87
CA ARG A 11 10.79 -4.26 -8.28
C ARG A 11 11.66 -5.12 -9.21
N LEU A 12 12.96 -5.24 -8.93
CA LEU A 12 13.83 -6.12 -9.70
C LEU A 12 13.44 -7.60 -9.54
N SER A 13 12.94 -8.01 -8.36
CA SER A 13 12.49 -9.38 -8.12
C SER A 13 11.26 -9.78 -8.93
N THR A 14 10.40 -8.83 -9.27
CA THR A 14 9.21 -9.09 -10.11
C THR A 14 9.52 -8.96 -11.61
N ARG A 15 10.34 -7.99 -12.01
CA ARG A 15 10.56 -7.62 -13.42
C ARG A 15 11.67 -8.40 -14.13
N SER A 16 12.60 -9.01 -13.41
CA SER A 16 13.70 -9.76 -14.05
C SER A 16 13.18 -10.99 -14.81
N SER A 17 13.76 -11.30 -15.97
CA SER A 17 13.50 -12.56 -16.68
C SER A 17 14.24 -13.76 -16.06
N SER A 18 15.32 -13.52 -15.31
CA SER A 18 16.13 -14.56 -14.68
C SER A 18 15.59 -14.97 -13.30
N GLN A 19 15.24 -16.23 -13.12
CA GLN A 19 14.79 -16.77 -11.83
C GLN A 19 15.84 -16.65 -10.72
N PHE A 20 17.11 -16.74 -11.07
CA PHE A 20 18.20 -16.56 -10.12
C PHE A 20 18.24 -15.12 -9.60
N VAL A 21 18.16 -14.12 -10.51
CA VAL A 21 18.11 -12.69 -10.16
C VAL A 21 16.87 -12.40 -9.32
N LYS A 22 15.69 -12.92 -9.66
CA LYS A 22 14.46 -12.76 -8.88
C LYS A 22 14.65 -13.21 -7.44
N ARG A 23 15.20 -14.40 -7.21
CA ARG A 23 15.42 -14.95 -5.86
C ARG A 23 16.38 -14.11 -5.01
N ILE A 24 17.49 -13.66 -5.60
CA ILE A 24 18.47 -12.82 -4.88
C ILE A 24 17.85 -11.46 -4.57
N ALA A 25 17.22 -10.82 -5.56
CA ALA A 25 16.58 -9.52 -5.41
C ALA A 25 15.50 -9.54 -4.32
N ALA A 26 14.65 -10.57 -4.29
CA ALA A 26 13.63 -10.73 -3.26
C ALA A 26 14.23 -10.85 -1.85
N LYS A 27 15.32 -11.63 -1.67
CA LYS A 27 16.01 -11.76 -0.37
C LYS A 27 16.62 -10.44 0.09
N ILE A 28 17.24 -9.69 -0.81
CA ILE A 28 17.84 -8.37 -0.51
C ILE A 28 16.74 -7.39 -0.14
N SER A 29 15.68 -7.31 -0.94
CA SER A 29 14.51 -6.46 -0.68
C SER A 29 13.94 -6.72 0.72
N LYS A 30 13.61 -7.98 1.00
CA LYS A 30 13.06 -8.40 2.29
C LYS A 30 13.96 -7.96 3.47
N ARG A 31 15.28 -8.19 3.36
CA ARG A 31 16.23 -7.82 4.42
C ARG A 31 16.31 -6.31 4.63
N LEU A 32 16.28 -5.52 3.55
CA LEU A 32 16.34 -4.06 3.63
C LEU A 32 15.06 -3.46 4.20
N LEU A 33 13.90 -3.99 3.79
CA LEU A 33 12.60 -3.56 4.28
C LEU A 33 12.41 -3.90 5.76
N LEU A 34 12.76 -5.12 6.17
CA LEU A 34 12.65 -5.55 7.57
C LEU A 34 13.50 -4.71 8.54
N ARG A 35 14.63 -4.16 8.11
CA ARG A 35 15.44 -3.24 8.93
C ARG A 35 14.68 -1.96 9.31
N ARG A 36 13.65 -1.62 8.57
CA ARG A 36 12.74 -0.48 8.80
C ARG A 36 11.40 -0.91 9.38
N GLY A 37 11.26 -2.17 9.81
CA GLY A 37 9.99 -2.73 10.27
C GLY A 37 8.92 -2.78 9.17
N ILE A 38 9.33 -2.87 7.89
CA ILE A 38 8.40 -2.93 6.77
C ILE A 38 8.16 -4.38 6.38
N GLU A 39 6.91 -4.79 6.46
CA GLU A 39 6.42 -6.07 5.98
C GLU A 39 5.67 -5.85 4.66
N LEU A 40 6.40 -5.98 3.56
CA LEU A 40 5.86 -5.86 2.20
C LEU A 40 6.55 -6.88 1.31
N GLU A 41 5.77 -7.68 0.61
CA GLU A 41 6.24 -8.58 -0.42
C GLU A 41 5.86 -8.04 -1.80
N TYR A 42 6.85 -7.71 -2.62
CA TYR A 42 6.62 -7.31 -4.00
C TYR A 42 6.19 -8.53 -4.82
N SER A 43 5.01 -8.45 -5.40
CA SER A 43 4.38 -9.46 -6.24
C SER A 43 3.58 -8.78 -7.36
N ASP A 44 2.96 -9.57 -8.21
CA ASP A 44 2.07 -9.06 -9.27
C ASP A 44 0.80 -8.36 -8.70
N ASN A 45 0.54 -8.53 -7.40
CA ASN A 45 -0.54 -7.83 -6.70
C ASN A 45 -0.19 -6.37 -6.36
N ILE A 46 1.05 -5.95 -6.56
CA ILE A 46 1.51 -4.59 -6.27
C ILE A 46 1.71 -3.83 -7.58
N GLY A 47 0.83 -2.90 -7.83
CA GLY A 47 0.87 -2.04 -9.02
C GLY A 47 2.16 -1.22 -9.15
N GLU A 48 2.39 -0.72 -10.34
CA GLU A 48 3.50 0.19 -10.61
C GLU A 48 3.31 1.51 -9.88
N GLY A 49 4.40 2.25 -9.66
CA GLY A 49 4.32 3.56 -9.03
C GLY A 49 4.15 3.55 -7.50
N LEU A 50 4.10 2.38 -6.82
CA LEU A 50 4.00 2.35 -5.36
C LEU A 50 5.12 3.15 -4.71
N VAL A 51 4.76 4.06 -3.82
CA VAL A 51 5.64 4.88 -2.99
C VAL A 51 5.47 4.55 -1.52
N LEU A 52 6.58 4.33 -0.82
CA LEU A 52 6.62 4.21 0.64
C LEU A 52 7.12 5.52 1.23
N ALA A 53 6.21 6.40 1.64
CA ALA A 53 6.53 7.72 2.16
C ALA A 53 6.94 7.64 3.64
N HIS A 54 8.12 8.20 3.98
CA HIS A 54 8.70 8.09 5.32
C HIS A 54 8.79 6.63 5.79
N ALA A 55 9.25 5.75 4.92
CA ALA A 55 9.23 4.30 4.94
C ALA A 55 9.72 3.69 6.27
N TRP A 56 8.81 3.50 7.22
CA TRP A 56 9.03 2.88 8.52
C TRP A 56 7.75 2.25 9.08
N GLY A 57 7.83 0.99 9.54
CA GLY A 57 6.73 0.32 10.24
C GLY A 57 5.47 0.08 9.37
N ILE A 58 5.62 -0.07 8.06
CA ILE A 58 4.51 -0.32 7.13
C ILE A 58 4.27 -1.82 7.04
N THR A 59 3.02 -2.24 7.21
CA THR A 59 2.64 -3.65 7.05
C THR A 59 1.61 -3.80 5.93
N VAL A 60 1.92 -4.64 4.95
CA VAL A 60 1.00 -4.98 3.86
C VAL A 60 0.87 -6.49 3.77
N ASN A 61 -0.36 -6.98 3.92
CA ASN A 61 -0.67 -8.40 3.77
C ASN A 61 -0.26 -8.88 2.35
N SER A 62 0.40 -10.03 2.25
CA SER A 62 0.92 -10.57 0.99
C SER A 62 -0.16 -10.88 -0.06
N ARG A 63 -1.42 -10.99 0.35
CA ARG A 63 -2.57 -11.20 -0.53
C ARG A 63 -3.33 -9.92 -0.87
N ALA A 64 -3.00 -8.79 -0.22
CA ALA A 64 -3.60 -7.51 -0.56
C ALA A 64 -3.25 -7.12 -2.00
N VAL A 65 -4.16 -6.45 -2.67
CA VAL A 65 -3.96 -5.92 -4.01
C VAL A 65 -3.87 -4.41 -3.93
N LEU A 66 -2.82 -3.84 -4.49
CA LEU A 66 -2.64 -2.39 -4.62
C LEU A 66 -2.58 -2.04 -6.10
N GLY A 67 -3.37 -1.08 -6.51
CA GLY A 67 -3.33 -0.50 -7.85
C GLY A 67 -2.07 0.33 -8.11
N LYS A 68 -2.08 1.08 -9.18
CA LYS A 68 -0.94 1.93 -9.61
C LYS A 68 -0.86 3.20 -8.78
N ASP A 69 0.35 3.72 -8.65
CA ASP A 69 0.64 5.04 -8.05
C ASP A 69 0.09 5.20 -6.63
N CYS A 70 -0.01 4.12 -5.88
CA CYS A 70 -0.39 4.17 -4.47
C CYS A 70 0.74 4.76 -3.61
N VAL A 71 0.37 5.50 -2.56
CA VAL A 71 1.30 6.07 -1.59
C VAL A 71 0.97 5.57 -0.19
N LEU A 72 1.91 4.88 0.44
CA LEU A 72 1.77 4.37 1.80
C LEU A 72 2.68 5.14 2.75
N PHE A 73 2.09 5.79 3.75
CA PHE A 73 2.85 6.51 4.76
C PHE A 73 3.25 5.60 5.93
N LYS A 74 4.26 6.05 6.68
CA LYS A 74 4.80 5.32 7.84
C LYS A 74 3.70 4.82 8.78
N GLY A 75 3.91 3.62 9.34
CA GLY A 75 3.05 3.01 10.36
C GLY A 75 1.70 2.51 9.84
N CYS A 76 1.35 2.71 8.57
CA CYS A 76 0.08 2.20 8.06
C CYS A 76 0.07 0.68 7.96
N THR A 77 -1.12 0.11 8.10
CA THR A 77 -1.36 -1.33 8.00
C THR A 77 -2.46 -1.63 6.99
N ILE A 78 -2.15 -2.51 6.03
CA ILE A 78 -3.11 -3.12 5.11
C ILE A 78 -3.20 -4.60 5.49
N GLY A 79 -4.18 -4.94 6.33
CA GLY A 79 -4.30 -6.22 7.02
C GLY A 79 -5.45 -7.10 6.51
N SER A 80 -5.48 -8.35 6.98
CA SER A 80 -6.57 -9.28 6.72
C SER A 80 -7.46 -9.45 7.95
N ILE A 81 -8.72 -9.80 7.72
CA ILE A 81 -9.63 -10.36 8.72
C ILE A 81 -9.78 -11.84 8.46
N ARG A 82 -9.64 -12.67 9.49
CA ARG A 82 -9.57 -14.13 9.35
C ARG A 82 -10.91 -14.84 9.44
N SER A 83 -11.95 -14.13 9.87
CA SER A 83 -13.30 -14.72 10.02
C SER A 83 -14.40 -13.66 10.03
N GLY A 84 -15.66 -14.06 9.74
CA GLY A 84 -16.82 -13.20 9.77
C GLY A 84 -17.13 -12.53 8.43
N LYS A 85 -18.03 -11.55 8.44
CA LYS A 85 -18.56 -10.90 7.23
C LYS A 85 -17.50 -10.19 6.38
N ARG A 86 -16.40 -9.80 6.97
CA ARG A 86 -15.29 -9.09 6.33
C ARG A 86 -14.04 -9.97 6.20
N GLU A 87 -14.20 -11.29 6.22
CA GLU A 87 -13.08 -12.20 5.99
C GLU A 87 -12.42 -11.92 4.63
N GLY A 88 -11.10 -11.83 4.63
CA GLY A 88 -10.31 -11.58 3.43
C GLY A 88 -9.26 -10.52 3.63
N TRP A 89 -8.83 -9.93 2.55
CA TRP A 89 -7.78 -8.92 2.45
C TRP A 89 -8.21 -7.78 1.52
N PRO A 90 -7.70 -6.54 1.75
CA PRO A 90 -8.11 -5.38 1.00
C PRO A 90 -7.66 -5.40 -0.47
N ARG A 91 -8.49 -4.80 -1.32
CA ARG A 91 -8.17 -4.44 -2.70
C ARG A 91 -8.22 -2.92 -2.83
N LEU A 92 -7.11 -2.30 -3.13
CA LEU A 92 -6.99 -0.87 -3.35
C LEU A 92 -6.88 -0.61 -4.85
N GLY A 93 -7.63 0.36 -5.33
CA GLY A 93 -7.54 0.87 -6.70
C GLY A 93 -6.29 1.70 -6.95
N ASP A 94 -6.31 2.45 -8.03
CA ASP A 94 -5.20 3.30 -8.45
C ASP A 94 -5.17 4.61 -7.64
N ARG A 95 -3.97 5.18 -7.44
CA ARG A 95 -3.77 6.48 -6.77
C ARG A 95 -4.38 6.57 -5.36
N VAL A 96 -4.39 5.46 -4.64
CA VAL A 96 -4.83 5.44 -3.24
C VAL A 96 -3.70 5.89 -2.33
N VAL A 97 -4.01 6.83 -1.45
CA VAL A 97 -3.09 7.34 -0.42
C VAL A 97 -3.52 6.83 0.95
N VAL A 98 -2.65 6.11 1.64
CA VAL A 98 -2.89 5.63 3.00
C VAL A 98 -2.02 6.41 3.98
N GLY A 99 -2.64 7.24 4.80
CA GLY A 99 -2.00 8.15 5.75
C GLY A 99 -1.28 7.44 6.89
N CYS A 100 -0.50 8.21 7.65
CA CYS A 100 0.28 7.69 8.78
C CYS A 100 -0.59 6.93 9.78
N ASN A 101 -0.16 5.73 10.19
CA ASN A 101 -0.84 4.88 11.18
C ASN A 101 -2.29 4.53 10.83
N ALA A 102 -2.74 4.72 9.60
CA ALA A 102 -4.06 4.28 9.19
C ALA A 102 -4.11 2.76 9.12
N PHE A 103 -5.27 2.19 9.44
CA PHE A 103 -5.49 0.76 9.48
C PHE A 103 -6.62 0.38 8.51
N VAL A 104 -6.29 -0.34 7.45
CA VAL A 104 -7.21 -0.83 6.41
C VAL A 104 -7.24 -2.33 6.48
N CYS A 105 -8.40 -2.95 6.71
CA CYS A 105 -8.44 -4.39 6.90
C CYS A 105 -9.71 -5.07 6.36
N GLY A 106 -9.55 -6.37 6.09
CA GLY A 106 -10.64 -7.25 5.68
C GLY A 106 -10.85 -7.34 4.18
N GLY A 107 -11.81 -8.17 3.78
CA GLY A 107 -12.21 -8.37 2.39
C GLY A 107 -13.03 -7.18 1.86
N ILE A 108 -12.37 -6.05 1.68
CA ILE A 108 -12.98 -4.79 1.26
C ILE A 108 -12.35 -4.26 -0.02
N THR A 109 -13.07 -3.40 -0.71
CA THR A 109 -12.61 -2.71 -1.92
C THR A 109 -12.55 -1.20 -1.66
N ILE A 110 -11.39 -0.63 -1.92
CA ILE A 110 -11.15 0.81 -1.94
C ILE A 110 -11.03 1.22 -3.41
N GLY A 111 -11.86 2.15 -3.84
CA GLY A 111 -11.85 2.64 -5.22
C GLY A 111 -10.59 3.46 -5.56
N ASP A 112 -10.58 4.05 -6.76
CA ASP A 112 -9.49 4.90 -7.23
C ASP A 112 -9.56 6.29 -6.58
N ASP A 113 -8.42 6.98 -6.49
CA ASP A 113 -8.36 8.34 -5.94
C ASP A 113 -9.01 8.42 -4.56
N VAL A 114 -8.62 7.56 -3.63
CA VAL A 114 -9.08 7.56 -2.25
C VAL A 114 -7.95 7.97 -1.31
N LEU A 115 -8.20 9.00 -0.50
CA LEU A 115 -7.31 9.42 0.57
C LEU A 115 -7.82 8.88 1.91
N ILE A 116 -7.08 7.96 2.50
CA ILE A 116 -7.32 7.50 3.87
C ILE A 116 -6.46 8.35 4.80
N ALA A 117 -7.11 9.18 5.63
CA ALA A 117 -6.43 10.10 6.52
C ALA A 117 -5.60 9.37 7.59
N ALA A 118 -4.64 10.09 8.18
CA ALA A 118 -3.84 9.54 9.28
C ALA A 118 -4.72 9.05 10.43
N ASN A 119 -4.36 7.91 11.03
CA ASN A 119 -5.06 7.22 12.12
C ASN A 119 -6.50 6.78 11.80
N ALA A 120 -6.94 6.80 10.55
CA ALA A 120 -8.25 6.30 10.17
C ALA A 120 -8.31 4.77 10.26
N PHE A 121 -9.47 4.23 10.68
CA PHE A 121 -9.76 2.80 10.67
C PHE A 121 -10.82 2.50 9.60
N VAL A 122 -10.48 1.58 8.67
CA VAL A 122 -11.31 1.25 7.50
C VAL A 122 -11.46 -0.25 7.39
N ASP A 123 -12.67 -0.74 7.62
CA ASP A 123 -13.07 -2.14 7.45
C ASP A 123 -14.32 -2.28 6.56
N PHE A 124 -14.57 -1.30 5.69
CA PHE A 124 -15.71 -1.21 4.78
C PHE A 124 -15.27 -0.73 3.39
N ASP A 125 -16.13 -0.98 2.40
CA ASP A 125 -15.88 -0.55 1.02
C ASP A 125 -15.94 0.98 0.91
N VAL A 126 -15.00 1.55 0.13
CA VAL A 126 -14.90 3.00 -0.07
C VAL A 126 -15.01 3.29 -1.57
N PRO A 127 -15.97 4.11 -2.01
CA PRO A 127 -16.08 4.49 -3.42
C PRO A 127 -14.92 5.38 -3.85
N SER A 128 -14.64 5.42 -5.15
CA SER A 128 -13.64 6.32 -5.74
C SER A 128 -13.94 7.78 -5.40
N ASN A 129 -12.89 8.63 -5.48
CA ASN A 129 -12.99 10.07 -5.23
C ASN A 129 -13.53 10.36 -3.82
N SER A 130 -12.89 9.77 -2.82
CA SER A 130 -13.32 9.90 -1.42
C SER A 130 -12.16 10.16 -0.48
N ILE A 131 -12.46 10.83 0.62
CA ILE A 131 -11.58 10.89 1.79
C ILE A 131 -12.22 10.10 2.91
N VAL A 132 -11.43 9.28 3.61
CA VAL A 132 -11.87 8.59 4.83
C VAL A 132 -11.15 9.19 6.02
N ILE A 133 -11.91 9.63 7.03
CA ILE A 133 -11.38 10.30 8.21
C ILE A 133 -11.93 9.64 9.47
N GLY A 134 -11.07 9.43 10.46
CA GLY A 134 -11.47 9.04 11.81
C GLY A 134 -11.40 7.55 12.11
N ASN A 135 -11.71 7.21 13.36
CA ASN A 135 -11.83 5.86 13.88
C ASN A 135 -13.07 5.78 14.79
N PRO A 136 -14.18 5.16 14.34
CA PRO A 136 -14.35 4.51 13.03
C PRO A 136 -14.29 5.51 11.86
N GLY A 137 -13.85 5.03 10.68
CA GLY A 137 -13.72 5.85 9.48
C GLY A 137 -15.07 6.36 8.95
N GLN A 138 -15.10 7.61 8.49
CA GLN A 138 -16.24 8.24 7.84
C GLN A 138 -15.85 8.67 6.43
N ILE A 139 -16.70 8.39 5.45
CA ILE A 139 -16.47 8.72 4.05
C ILE A 139 -16.98 10.12 3.73
N HIS A 140 -16.13 10.91 3.08
CA HIS A 140 -16.44 12.21 2.52
C HIS A 140 -16.10 12.21 1.04
N HIS A 141 -17.06 12.54 0.18
CA HIS A 141 -16.80 12.65 -1.26
C HIS A 141 -15.94 13.87 -1.57
N LYS A 142 -14.90 13.70 -2.37
CA LYS A 142 -14.02 14.77 -2.84
C LYS A 142 -13.34 14.34 -4.14
N GLU A 143 -13.50 15.13 -5.19
CA GLU A 143 -12.83 14.90 -6.47
C GLU A 143 -11.30 14.98 -6.34
N ASN A 144 -10.61 13.97 -6.85
CA ASN A 144 -9.15 13.89 -6.93
C ASN A 144 -8.41 14.21 -5.62
N PRO A 145 -8.78 13.64 -4.46
CA PRO A 145 -8.18 14.00 -3.18
C PRO A 145 -6.70 13.63 -3.07
N CYS A 146 -6.23 12.71 -3.91
CA CYS A 146 -4.85 12.22 -3.90
C CYS A 146 -3.92 12.96 -4.84
N ARG A 147 -4.43 13.88 -5.68
CA ARG A 147 -3.69 14.54 -6.76
C ARG A 147 -2.33 15.10 -6.32
N ASP A 148 -2.32 15.89 -5.27
CA ASP A 148 -1.10 16.57 -4.83
C ASP A 148 -0.11 15.59 -4.17
N TYR A 149 -0.61 14.57 -3.48
CA TYR A 149 0.23 13.51 -2.89
C TYR A 149 0.93 12.70 -3.96
N VAL A 150 0.20 12.29 -4.99
CA VAL A 150 0.75 11.46 -6.07
C VAL A 150 1.71 12.28 -6.93
N ALA A 151 1.38 13.52 -7.27
CA ALA A 151 2.22 14.41 -8.06
C ALA A 151 3.59 14.68 -7.42
N GLN A 152 3.65 14.78 -6.09
CA GLN A 152 4.88 15.02 -5.34
C GLN A 152 5.93 13.92 -5.58
N TYR A 153 5.53 12.70 -5.87
CA TYR A 153 6.42 11.54 -5.98
C TYR A 153 6.63 11.03 -7.42
N ASN A 154 5.88 11.57 -8.38
CA ASN A 154 5.97 11.19 -9.80
C ASN A 154 6.82 12.15 -10.66
N ASN A 155 7.47 13.15 -10.02
CA ASN A 155 8.42 14.08 -10.65
C ASN A 155 9.87 13.62 -10.55
#